data_5a5fecf5fa24c2e79414ccbc4b84c7c6
#
_entry.id   5a5fecf5fa24c2e79414ccbc4b84c7c6
#
_cell.length_a   1.000
_cell.length_b   1.000
_cell.length_c   1.000
_cell.angle_alpha   90.00
_cell.angle_beta   90.00
_cell.angle_gamma   90.00
#
_symmetry.space_group_name_H-M   'P 1'
#
loop_
_entity.id
_entity.type
_entity.pdbx_description
1 polymer ?
#
loop_
_entity_poly.entity_id
_entity_poly.type
_entity_poly.pdbx_seq_one_letter_code
_entity_poly.pdbx_strand_id
1 'polypeptide(L)'
;MSARGLLFITLFNSILGLSVLFPILAPLGRWLGFTETQVGALSTSYALMQFLMSPYWGRRSERVGRKPVLLSGILGYALSFFAFGIVAQLGKAGAFGHWTTFGLLLLSRMIGGAFSSATLPTAQAYIADTTERADRTAGMALIGAAFGLGVVIGPAIGAALSLVSLLAPVYFSAGWVLLNALFVWLKLPEPRKHVHVVEERGEASIGVRIWPLLVMSLIVSLSSVAMEQTVAFYFQDRLRLTPHQAARTVGIALVFYGLVAVFVQGFLVRRFRWSPYALLTAGVPIALTGFIGLIFAHRFAALTATLAVQGFGQGLALPGVTAAVSLAVGEHEQGSAAGLSHAANGLGRVLGPLVGTSLYELHPEFPYVCSAGLLGIALISLFASPRLRKALAHGAEPMPRLKPET
;
A
#
# COMPACT_ATOMS: atom_id res chain seq x y z
N MET A 1 28.29 1.12 -6.60
CA MET A 1 26.84 1.49 -6.66
C MET A 1 26.67 2.83 -5.97
N SER A 2 25.85 3.71 -6.53
CA SER A 2 25.50 4.99 -5.88
C SER A 2 24.64 4.75 -4.63
N ALA A 3 24.65 5.69 -3.67
CA ALA A 3 23.77 5.62 -2.47
C ALA A 3 22.29 5.49 -2.85
N ARG A 4 21.87 6.14 -3.94
CA ARG A 4 20.50 6.03 -4.51
C ARG A 4 20.18 4.59 -4.95
N GLY A 5 21.10 3.91 -5.62
CA GLY A 5 20.91 2.52 -6.05
C GLY A 5 20.86 1.54 -4.87
N LEU A 6 21.66 1.78 -3.83
CA LEU A 6 21.63 0.99 -2.60
C LEU A 6 20.28 1.15 -1.87
N LEU A 7 19.76 2.37 -1.79
CA LEU A 7 18.47 2.64 -1.16
C LEU A 7 17.30 2.03 -1.96
N PHE A 8 17.37 2.09 -3.30
CA PHE A 8 16.39 1.43 -4.16
C PHE A 8 16.29 -0.07 -3.86
N ILE A 9 17.43 -0.76 -3.83
CA ILE A 9 17.48 -2.19 -3.52
C ILE A 9 16.95 -2.46 -2.11
N THR A 10 17.31 -1.63 -1.15
CA THR A 10 16.83 -1.75 0.24
C THR A 10 15.31 -1.67 0.32
N LEU A 11 14.72 -0.68 -0.33
CA LEU A 11 13.27 -0.48 -0.35
C LEU A 11 12.57 -1.59 -1.14
N PHE A 12 13.07 -1.91 -2.32
CA PHE A 12 12.55 -3.00 -3.14
C PHE A 12 12.51 -4.31 -2.35
N ASN A 13 13.61 -4.68 -1.70
CA ASN A 13 13.71 -5.90 -0.90
C ASN A 13 12.74 -5.89 0.29
N SER A 14 12.57 -4.75 0.96
CA SER A 14 11.64 -4.62 2.09
C SER A 14 10.19 -4.77 1.63
N ILE A 15 9.83 -4.14 0.51
CA ILE A 15 8.46 -4.18 -0.03
C ILE A 15 8.16 -5.56 -0.63
N LEU A 16 9.12 -6.15 -1.33
CA LEU A 16 9.01 -7.50 -1.85
C LEU A 16 8.72 -8.49 -0.71
N GLY A 17 9.50 -8.44 0.38
CA GLY A 17 9.27 -9.30 1.54
C GLY A 17 7.86 -9.16 2.13
N LEU A 18 7.30 -7.94 2.16
CA LEU A 18 5.94 -7.70 2.63
C LEU A 18 4.88 -8.25 1.65
N SER A 19 5.03 -7.97 0.36
CA SER A 19 4.02 -8.26 -0.66
C SER A 19 3.92 -9.74 -1.05
N VAL A 20 4.94 -10.53 -0.77
CA VAL A 20 4.94 -12.00 -0.87
C VAL A 20 3.75 -12.62 -0.12
N LEU A 21 3.28 -11.98 0.97
CA LEU A 21 2.16 -12.49 1.76
C LEU A 21 0.77 -12.17 1.21
N PHE A 22 0.64 -11.27 0.27
CA PHE A 22 -0.69 -10.83 -0.21
C PHE A 22 -1.58 -12.01 -0.68
N PRO A 23 -1.10 -12.95 -1.51
CA PRO A 23 -1.91 -14.09 -1.92
C PRO A 23 -2.05 -15.18 -0.84
N ILE A 24 -1.26 -15.10 0.24
CA ILE A 24 -1.09 -16.20 1.19
C ILE A 24 -1.92 -16.02 2.46
N LEU A 25 -2.10 -14.78 2.94
CA LEU A 25 -2.62 -14.53 4.28
C LEU A 25 -4.03 -15.08 4.48
N ALA A 26 -4.91 -14.94 3.48
CA ALA A 26 -6.26 -15.46 3.53
C ALA A 26 -6.30 -17.01 3.49
N PRO A 27 -5.65 -17.70 2.53
CA PRO A 27 -5.55 -19.16 2.53
C PRO A 27 -4.89 -19.72 3.78
N LEU A 28 -3.85 -19.06 4.32
CA LEU A 28 -3.19 -19.43 5.56
C LEU A 28 -4.12 -19.32 6.76
N GLY A 29 -4.90 -18.24 6.84
CA GLY A 29 -5.90 -18.06 7.90
C GLY A 29 -6.93 -19.18 7.91
N ARG A 30 -7.50 -19.53 6.77
CA ARG A 30 -8.42 -20.67 6.62
C ARG A 30 -7.76 -22.01 6.95
N TRP A 31 -6.50 -22.19 6.55
CA TRP A 31 -5.74 -23.40 6.91
C TRP A 31 -5.53 -23.55 8.43
N LEU A 32 -5.43 -22.42 9.16
CA LEU A 32 -5.35 -22.36 10.62
C LEU A 32 -6.74 -22.47 11.30
N GLY A 33 -7.84 -22.42 10.53
CA GLY A 33 -9.20 -22.43 11.07
C GLY A 33 -9.70 -21.08 11.56
N PHE A 34 -9.11 -19.97 11.09
CA PHE A 34 -9.55 -18.61 11.42
C PHE A 34 -10.70 -18.17 10.54
N THR A 35 -11.57 -17.31 11.11
CA THR A 35 -12.60 -16.61 10.34
C THR A 35 -11.96 -15.51 9.48
N GLU A 36 -12.69 -15.04 8.48
CA GLU A 36 -12.26 -13.96 7.60
C GLU A 36 -11.98 -12.67 8.43
N THR A 37 -12.84 -12.36 9.39
CA THR A 37 -12.66 -11.20 10.30
C THR A 37 -11.40 -11.34 11.16
N GLN A 38 -11.07 -12.55 11.64
CA GLN A 38 -9.81 -12.77 12.35
C GLN A 38 -8.60 -12.51 11.45
N VAL A 39 -8.64 -12.93 10.20
CA VAL A 39 -7.56 -12.64 9.23
C VAL A 39 -7.48 -11.13 8.94
N GLY A 40 -8.62 -10.47 8.80
CA GLY A 40 -8.69 -9.01 8.68
C GLY A 40 -8.09 -8.28 9.88
N ALA A 41 -8.35 -8.77 11.09
CA ALA A 41 -7.76 -8.21 12.32
C ALA A 41 -6.22 -8.35 12.35
N LEU A 42 -5.65 -9.45 11.84
CA LEU A 42 -4.19 -9.60 11.69
C LEU A 42 -3.60 -8.52 10.76
N SER A 43 -4.28 -8.22 9.66
CA SER A 43 -3.84 -7.19 8.71
C SER A 43 -4.04 -5.78 9.25
N THR A 44 -5.20 -5.52 9.87
CA THR A 44 -5.51 -4.24 10.53
C THR A 44 -4.54 -3.93 11.65
N SER A 45 -4.20 -4.90 12.50
CA SER A 45 -3.25 -4.70 13.60
C SER A 45 -1.86 -4.28 13.11
N TYR A 46 -1.40 -4.89 12.02
CA TYR A 46 -0.16 -4.50 11.35
C TYR A 46 -0.24 -3.07 10.81
N ALA A 47 -1.30 -2.74 10.05
CA ALA A 47 -1.47 -1.43 9.45
C ALA A 47 -1.67 -0.33 10.49
N LEU A 48 -2.39 -0.61 11.58
CA LEU A 48 -2.59 0.30 12.69
C LEU A 48 -1.27 0.66 13.37
N MET A 49 -0.47 -0.35 13.70
CA MET A 49 0.84 -0.11 14.30
C MET A 49 1.78 0.62 13.35
N GLN A 50 1.72 0.31 12.05
CA GLN A 50 2.48 1.03 11.04
C GLN A 50 2.07 2.51 10.98
N PHE A 51 0.77 2.80 11.03
CA PHE A 51 0.24 4.16 11.03
C PHE A 51 0.66 4.95 12.29
N LEU A 52 0.48 4.36 13.46
CA LEU A 52 0.76 5.02 14.75
C LEU A 52 2.26 5.24 14.99
N MET A 53 3.11 4.30 14.57
CA MET A 53 4.54 4.34 14.87
C MET A 53 5.38 5.08 13.81
N SER A 54 4.81 5.37 12.62
CA SER A 54 5.52 6.06 11.55
C SER A 54 6.07 7.45 11.97
N PRO A 55 5.32 8.33 12.65
CA PRO A 55 5.86 9.61 13.13
C PRO A 55 6.95 9.45 14.20
N TYR A 56 6.84 8.43 15.04
CA TYR A 56 7.87 8.14 16.05
C TYR A 56 9.21 7.80 15.39
N TRP A 57 9.21 6.88 14.41
CA TRP A 57 10.42 6.48 13.72
C TRP A 57 11.00 7.60 12.86
N GLY A 58 10.16 8.42 12.22
CA GLY A 58 10.60 9.62 11.51
C GLY A 58 11.47 10.52 12.40
N ARG A 59 10.93 10.95 13.56
CA ARG A 59 11.65 11.76 14.55
C ARG A 59 12.86 11.05 15.14
N ARG A 60 12.75 9.74 15.40
CA ARG A 60 13.86 8.94 15.94
C ARG A 60 15.04 8.91 14.98
N SER A 61 14.77 8.81 13.65
CA SER A 61 15.80 8.76 12.62
C SER A 61 16.61 10.07 12.48
N GLU A 62 16.04 11.21 12.89
CA GLU A 62 16.74 12.49 12.95
C GLU A 62 17.77 12.55 14.10
N ARG A 63 17.45 11.90 15.21
CA ARG A 63 18.30 11.90 16.42
C ARG A 63 19.41 10.84 16.36
N VAL A 64 19.03 9.61 16.01
CA VAL A 64 19.93 8.44 16.09
C VAL A 64 20.68 8.20 14.78
N GLY A 65 20.16 8.70 13.66
CA GLY A 65 20.68 8.47 12.31
C GLY A 65 19.74 7.64 11.45
N ARG A 66 19.91 7.73 10.13
CA ARG A 66 19.00 7.08 9.16
C ARG A 66 19.25 5.57 9.08
N LYS A 67 20.51 5.16 8.97
CA LYS A 67 20.89 3.74 8.84
C LYS A 67 20.53 2.91 10.07
N PRO A 68 20.83 3.32 11.34
CA PRO A 68 20.43 2.54 12.52
C PRO A 68 18.91 2.33 12.62
N VAL A 69 18.10 3.34 12.27
CA VAL A 69 16.66 3.24 12.30
C VAL A 69 16.13 2.32 11.17
N LEU A 70 16.68 2.43 9.96
CA LEU A 70 16.37 1.48 8.88
C LEU A 70 16.69 0.03 9.30
N LEU A 71 17.86 -0.21 9.87
CA LEU A 71 18.27 -1.54 10.34
C LEU A 71 17.34 -2.06 11.44
N SER A 72 17.00 -1.23 12.43
CA SER A 72 16.04 -1.60 13.48
C SER A 72 14.69 -2.02 12.89
N GLY A 73 14.19 -1.22 11.92
CA GLY A 73 12.93 -1.51 11.24
C GLY A 73 12.95 -2.83 10.47
N ILE A 74 13.99 -3.05 9.67
CA ILE A 74 14.15 -4.26 8.85
C ILE A 74 14.32 -5.50 9.74
N LEU A 75 15.17 -5.43 10.77
CA LEU A 75 15.41 -6.54 11.68
C LEU A 75 14.17 -6.89 12.51
N GLY A 76 13.50 -5.88 13.11
CA GLY A 76 12.29 -6.11 13.89
C GLY A 76 11.17 -6.70 13.05
N TYR A 77 11.01 -6.25 11.80
CA TYR A 77 10.08 -6.85 10.85
C TYR A 77 10.44 -8.32 10.55
N ALA A 78 11.69 -8.62 10.20
CA ALA A 78 12.13 -9.97 9.87
C ALA A 78 11.91 -10.94 11.04
N LEU A 79 12.28 -10.53 12.26
CA LEU A 79 12.08 -11.34 13.48
C LEU A 79 10.60 -11.59 13.77
N SER A 80 9.74 -10.56 13.56
CA SER A 80 8.29 -10.71 13.73
C SER A 80 7.69 -11.70 12.74
N PHE A 81 8.19 -11.73 11.50
CA PHE A 81 7.77 -12.70 10.49
C PHE A 81 8.22 -14.11 10.78
N PHE A 82 9.44 -14.27 11.29
CA PHE A 82 9.91 -15.55 11.78
C PHE A 82 9.02 -16.07 12.91
N ALA A 83 8.74 -15.22 13.91
CA ALA A 83 7.83 -15.55 15.01
C ALA A 83 6.43 -15.91 14.49
N PHE A 84 5.90 -15.14 13.52
CA PHE A 84 4.62 -15.43 12.88
C PHE A 84 4.61 -16.83 12.26
N GLY A 85 5.64 -17.20 11.48
CA GLY A 85 5.76 -18.52 10.87
C GLY A 85 5.81 -19.64 11.89
N ILE A 86 6.63 -19.50 12.95
CA ILE A 86 6.76 -20.49 14.03
C ILE A 86 5.43 -20.66 14.77
N VAL A 87 4.77 -19.56 15.16
CA VAL A 87 3.48 -19.61 15.86
C VAL A 87 2.41 -20.27 14.97
N ALA A 88 2.35 -19.94 13.68
CA ALA A 88 1.42 -20.56 12.76
C ALA A 88 1.66 -22.07 12.62
N GLN A 89 2.93 -22.49 12.55
CA GLN A 89 3.30 -23.90 12.49
C GLN A 89 2.93 -24.66 13.76
N LEU A 90 3.28 -24.13 14.93
CA LEU A 90 2.99 -24.73 16.24
C LEU A 90 1.47 -24.74 16.53
N GLY A 91 0.76 -23.68 16.17
CA GLY A 91 -0.70 -23.62 16.29
C GLY A 91 -1.39 -24.66 15.43
N LYS A 92 -0.92 -24.87 14.18
CA LYS A 92 -1.45 -25.94 13.31
C LYS A 92 -1.13 -27.34 13.81
N ALA A 93 0.02 -27.51 14.44
CA ALA A 93 0.42 -28.79 15.09
C ALA A 93 -0.34 -29.05 16.41
N GLY A 94 -1.19 -28.13 16.88
CA GLY A 94 -1.98 -28.30 18.10
C GLY A 94 -1.21 -27.95 19.39
N ALA A 95 -0.02 -27.35 19.30
CA ALA A 95 0.74 -26.94 20.48
C ALA A 95 0.06 -25.80 21.26
N PHE A 96 -0.79 -25.02 20.59
CA PHE A 96 -1.56 -23.93 21.17
C PHE A 96 -3.04 -24.06 20.81
N GLY A 97 -3.92 -23.64 21.72
CA GLY A 97 -5.35 -23.51 21.43
C GLY A 97 -5.61 -22.39 20.38
N HIS A 98 -6.80 -22.41 19.77
CA HIS A 98 -7.21 -21.49 18.71
C HIS A 98 -6.97 -20.00 19.07
N TRP A 99 -7.47 -19.56 20.23
CA TRP A 99 -7.35 -18.16 20.68
C TRP A 99 -5.93 -17.77 21.05
N THR A 100 -5.13 -18.70 21.61
CA THR A 100 -3.72 -18.46 21.91
C THR A 100 -2.93 -18.30 20.62
N THR A 101 -3.16 -19.15 19.63
CA THR A 101 -2.52 -19.04 18.30
C THR A 101 -2.88 -17.70 17.66
N PHE A 102 -4.15 -17.33 17.66
CA PHE A 102 -4.61 -16.06 17.12
C PHE A 102 -3.97 -14.86 17.83
N GLY A 103 -3.97 -14.84 19.18
CA GLY A 103 -3.38 -13.76 19.97
C GLY A 103 -1.87 -13.60 19.74
N LEU A 104 -1.13 -14.70 19.64
CA LEU A 104 0.31 -14.67 19.37
C LEU A 104 0.61 -14.19 17.93
N LEU A 105 -0.19 -14.61 16.95
CA LEU A 105 -0.08 -14.11 15.58
C LEU A 105 -0.44 -12.62 15.49
N LEU A 106 -1.47 -12.18 16.20
CA LEU A 106 -1.85 -10.77 16.29
C LEU A 106 -0.70 -9.93 16.88
N LEU A 107 -0.10 -10.38 17.97
CA LEU A 107 1.05 -9.73 18.61
C LEU A 107 2.24 -9.63 17.65
N SER A 108 2.56 -10.72 16.94
CA SER A 108 3.65 -10.71 15.96
C SER A 108 3.39 -9.73 14.84
N ARG A 109 2.13 -9.62 14.36
CA ARG A 109 1.73 -8.63 13.34
C ARG A 109 1.84 -7.19 13.85
N MET A 110 1.44 -6.93 15.10
CA MET A 110 1.60 -5.62 15.76
C MET A 110 3.08 -5.23 15.85
N ILE A 111 3.93 -6.13 16.30
CA ILE A 111 5.39 -5.90 16.37
C ILE A 111 5.94 -5.65 14.98
N GLY A 112 5.58 -6.49 13.99
CA GLY A 112 5.99 -6.32 12.60
C GLY A 112 5.58 -4.97 12.01
N GLY A 113 4.36 -4.51 12.25
CA GLY A 113 3.85 -3.20 11.84
C GLY A 113 4.62 -2.05 12.48
N ALA A 114 4.86 -2.15 13.80
CA ALA A 114 5.58 -1.14 14.56
C ALA A 114 7.02 -0.94 14.04
N PHE A 115 7.73 -2.01 13.73
CA PHE A 115 9.10 -1.91 13.21
C PHE A 115 9.15 -1.58 11.73
N SER A 116 8.30 -2.18 10.89
CA SER A 116 8.30 -1.91 9.44
C SER A 116 7.98 -0.45 9.12
N SER A 117 7.24 0.25 10.00
CA SER A 117 6.92 1.67 9.86
C SER A 117 8.15 2.58 9.86
N ALA A 118 9.30 2.11 10.33
CA ALA A 118 10.57 2.84 10.26
C ALA A 118 11.11 2.99 8.83
N THR A 119 10.75 2.07 7.92
CA THR A 119 11.43 1.95 6.63
C THR A 119 11.12 3.11 5.69
N LEU A 120 9.84 3.40 5.43
CA LEU A 120 9.44 4.39 4.42
C LEU A 120 9.81 5.83 4.80
N PRO A 121 9.45 6.35 5.99
CA PRO A 121 9.79 7.73 6.38
C PRO A 121 11.30 7.94 6.47
N THR A 122 12.04 6.95 6.97
CA THR A 122 13.51 7.04 7.05
C THR A 122 14.15 7.02 5.66
N ALA A 123 13.60 6.23 4.72
CA ALA A 123 14.10 6.21 3.35
C ALA A 123 13.82 7.53 2.61
N GLN A 124 12.65 8.13 2.81
CA GLN A 124 12.33 9.46 2.27
C GLN A 124 13.27 10.53 2.81
N ALA A 125 13.51 10.51 4.13
CA ALA A 125 14.46 11.40 4.77
C ALA A 125 15.90 11.16 4.29
N TYR A 126 16.32 9.91 4.11
CA TYR A 126 17.62 9.55 3.54
C TYR A 126 17.83 10.15 2.14
N ILE A 127 16.82 10.07 1.27
CA ILE A 127 16.86 10.71 -0.05
C ILE A 127 16.97 12.23 0.10
N ALA A 128 16.16 12.84 0.97
CA ALA A 128 16.21 14.29 1.20
C ALA A 128 17.59 14.75 1.68
N ASP A 129 18.26 13.95 2.52
CA ASP A 129 19.60 14.25 3.07
C ASP A 129 20.74 14.01 2.06
N THR A 130 20.53 13.17 1.04
CA THR A 130 21.57 12.76 0.07
C THR A 130 21.36 13.34 -1.32
N THR A 131 20.32 14.15 -1.54
CA THR A 131 19.92 14.63 -2.87
C THR A 131 19.74 16.15 -2.85
N GLU A 132 20.27 16.86 -3.83
CA GLU A 132 20.02 18.28 -4.03
C GLU A 132 18.53 18.53 -4.37
N ARG A 133 18.05 19.75 -4.10
CA ARG A 133 16.63 20.11 -4.31
C ARG A 133 16.15 19.79 -5.74
N ALA A 134 16.97 20.05 -6.75
CA ALA A 134 16.66 19.79 -8.16
C ALA A 134 16.42 18.27 -8.45
N ASP A 135 17.13 17.40 -7.75
CA ASP A 135 17.11 15.95 -7.96
C ASP A 135 16.15 15.19 -7.03
N ARG A 136 15.51 15.87 -6.07
CA ARG A 136 14.59 15.24 -5.09
C ARG A 136 13.44 14.52 -5.75
N THR A 137 12.86 15.11 -6.80
CA THR A 137 11.76 14.48 -7.56
C THR A 137 12.18 13.15 -8.16
N ALA A 138 13.40 13.06 -8.73
CA ALA A 138 13.94 11.81 -9.25
C ALA A 138 14.19 10.78 -8.14
N GLY A 139 14.67 11.23 -6.97
CA GLY A 139 14.86 10.38 -5.80
C GLY A 139 13.52 9.82 -5.27
N MET A 140 12.48 10.63 -5.18
CA MET A 140 11.14 10.18 -4.77
C MET A 140 10.52 9.23 -5.80
N ALA A 141 10.74 9.46 -7.10
CA ALA A 141 10.32 8.54 -8.15
C ALA A 141 10.98 7.16 -8.03
N LEU A 142 12.21 7.10 -7.52
CA LEU A 142 12.92 5.85 -7.24
C LEU A 142 12.24 5.03 -6.14
N ILE A 143 11.74 5.69 -5.08
CA ILE A 143 10.93 5.04 -4.04
C ILE A 143 9.65 4.43 -4.65
N GLY A 144 8.95 5.21 -5.48
CA GLY A 144 7.74 4.73 -6.16
C GLY A 144 8.00 3.53 -7.08
N ALA A 145 9.14 3.53 -7.81
CA ALA A 145 9.53 2.42 -8.65
C ALA A 145 9.87 1.14 -7.84
N ALA A 146 10.61 1.29 -6.72
CA ALA A 146 10.90 0.18 -5.82
C ALA A 146 9.60 -0.42 -5.25
N PHE A 147 8.66 0.45 -4.86
CA PHE A 147 7.35 0.04 -4.35
C PHE A 147 6.56 -0.73 -5.41
N GLY A 148 6.41 -0.16 -6.61
CA GLY A 148 5.68 -0.79 -7.72
C GLY A 148 6.22 -2.17 -8.09
N LEU A 149 7.55 -2.27 -8.27
CA LEU A 149 8.20 -3.55 -8.59
C LEU A 149 8.04 -4.58 -7.46
N GLY A 150 8.19 -4.18 -6.19
CA GLY A 150 8.03 -5.08 -5.06
C GLY A 150 6.60 -5.63 -4.97
N VAL A 151 5.59 -4.79 -5.16
CA VAL A 151 4.17 -5.18 -5.12
C VAL A 151 3.79 -6.13 -6.27
N VAL A 152 4.43 -6.01 -7.44
CA VAL A 152 4.17 -6.91 -8.59
C VAL A 152 4.89 -8.26 -8.42
N ILE A 153 6.17 -8.21 -8.06
CA ILE A 153 7.01 -9.43 -8.01
C ILE A 153 6.68 -10.28 -6.77
N GLY A 154 6.33 -9.65 -5.65
CA GLY A 154 6.05 -10.33 -4.40
C GLY A 154 4.95 -11.40 -4.50
N PRO A 155 3.75 -11.08 -5.00
CA PRO A 155 2.70 -12.09 -5.17
C PRO A 155 3.09 -13.25 -6.08
N ALA A 156 3.90 -13.02 -7.12
CA ALA A 156 4.42 -14.08 -7.99
C ALA A 156 5.31 -15.05 -7.20
N ILE A 157 6.24 -14.53 -6.41
CA ILE A 157 7.10 -15.33 -5.53
C ILE A 157 6.27 -16.05 -4.47
N GLY A 158 5.31 -15.36 -3.85
CA GLY A 158 4.40 -15.95 -2.87
C GLY A 158 3.62 -17.14 -3.44
N ALA A 159 3.05 -16.96 -4.65
CA ALA A 159 2.34 -18.02 -5.35
C ALA A 159 3.25 -19.20 -5.69
N ALA A 160 4.48 -18.95 -6.17
CA ALA A 160 5.43 -20.01 -6.50
C ALA A 160 5.86 -20.79 -5.24
N LEU A 161 6.17 -20.11 -4.15
CA LEU A 161 6.59 -20.75 -2.89
C LEU A 161 5.44 -21.49 -2.20
N SER A 162 4.18 -21.07 -2.41
CA SER A 162 3.01 -21.78 -1.90
C SER A 162 2.84 -23.19 -2.47
N LEU A 163 3.52 -23.53 -3.57
CA LEU A 163 3.59 -24.89 -4.11
C LEU A 163 4.33 -25.85 -3.16
N VAL A 164 5.27 -25.33 -2.38
CA VAL A 164 6.00 -26.14 -1.38
C VAL A 164 5.20 -26.24 -0.08
N SER A 165 4.80 -25.09 0.48
CA SER A 165 3.90 -25.02 1.63
C SER A 165 3.33 -23.61 1.77
N LEU A 166 2.20 -23.45 2.52
CA LEU A 166 1.63 -22.13 2.82
C LEU A 166 2.54 -21.28 3.73
N LEU A 167 3.45 -21.91 4.46
CA LEU A 167 4.42 -21.21 5.32
C LEU A 167 5.74 -20.89 4.61
N ALA A 168 6.05 -21.52 3.47
CA ALA A 168 7.28 -21.25 2.73
C ALA A 168 7.43 -19.76 2.34
N PRO A 169 6.40 -19.05 1.86
CA PRO A 169 6.47 -17.61 1.59
C PRO A 169 6.78 -16.77 2.83
N VAL A 170 6.28 -17.18 4.01
CA VAL A 170 6.51 -16.48 5.28
C VAL A 170 7.98 -16.57 5.68
N TYR A 171 8.53 -17.79 5.69
CA TYR A 171 9.95 -18.00 6.03
C TYR A 171 10.90 -17.39 4.97
N PHE A 172 10.53 -17.52 3.69
CA PHE A 172 11.27 -16.83 2.62
C PHE A 172 11.32 -15.32 2.85
N SER A 173 10.16 -14.69 3.13
CA SER A 173 10.09 -13.26 3.40
C SER A 173 10.96 -12.86 4.58
N ALA A 174 10.90 -13.60 5.70
CA ALA A 174 11.72 -13.34 6.87
C ALA A 174 13.23 -13.45 6.54
N GLY A 175 13.65 -14.52 5.86
CA GLY A 175 15.04 -14.73 5.44
C GLY A 175 15.53 -13.68 4.44
N TRP A 176 14.69 -13.34 3.44
CA TRP A 176 15.00 -12.32 2.45
C TRP A 176 15.22 -10.94 3.07
N VAL A 177 14.35 -10.57 4.02
CA VAL A 177 14.46 -9.31 4.75
C VAL A 177 15.67 -9.30 5.69
N LEU A 178 16.05 -10.43 6.28
CA LEU A 178 17.32 -10.55 7.03
C LEU A 178 18.53 -10.35 6.13
N LEU A 179 18.55 -10.93 4.93
CA LEU A 179 19.59 -10.68 3.94
C LEU A 179 19.65 -9.20 3.53
N ASN A 180 18.48 -8.55 3.43
CA ASN A 180 18.42 -7.11 3.19
C ASN A 180 19.02 -6.32 4.36
N ALA A 181 18.76 -6.72 5.62
CA ALA A 181 19.39 -6.09 6.80
C ALA A 181 20.92 -6.20 6.74
N LEU A 182 21.45 -7.37 6.40
CA LEU A 182 22.88 -7.58 6.21
C LEU A 182 23.45 -6.69 5.08
N PHE A 183 22.72 -6.59 3.96
CA PHE A 183 23.09 -5.73 2.84
C PHE A 183 23.13 -4.25 3.26
N VAL A 184 22.11 -3.76 3.97
CA VAL A 184 22.04 -2.39 4.51
C VAL A 184 23.20 -2.13 5.48
N TRP A 185 23.45 -3.08 6.38
CA TRP A 185 24.52 -2.97 7.36
C TRP A 185 25.91 -2.84 6.69
N LEU A 186 26.18 -3.66 5.68
CA LEU A 186 27.48 -3.70 5.00
C LEU A 186 27.67 -2.56 3.97
N LYS A 187 26.62 -2.18 3.25
CA LYS A 187 26.77 -1.36 2.04
C LYS A 187 26.17 0.04 2.14
N LEU A 188 25.12 0.27 2.95
CA LEU A 188 24.48 1.57 3.01
C LEU A 188 25.29 2.50 3.93
N PRO A 189 25.80 3.64 3.43
CA PRO A 189 26.48 4.62 4.29
C PRO A 189 25.45 5.40 5.14
N GLU A 190 25.90 5.92 6.30
CA GLU A 190 25.10 6.90 7.03
C GLU A 190 25.22 8.26 6.32
N PRO A 191 24.10 8.93 6.00
CA PRO A 191 24.16 10.26 5.39
C PRO A 191 24.66 11.30 6.39
N ARG A 192 25.34 12.34 5.90
CA ARG A 192 25.71 13.48 6.74
C ARG A 192 24.43 14.20 7.19
N LYS A 193 24.35 14.49 8.49
CA LYS A 193 23.17 15.17 9.06
C LYS A 193 23.01 16.57 8.48
N HIS A 194 21.91 16.81 7.79
CA HIS A 194 21.43 18.16 7.52
C HIS A 194 20.30 18.46 8.52
N VAL A 195 20.48 19.50 9.32
CA VAL A 195 19.43 19.96 10.25
C VAL A 195 18.39 20.72 9.42
N HIS A 196 17.26 20.09 9.17
CA HIS A 196 16.11 20.78 8.61
C HIS A 196 15.24 21.32 9.74
N VAL A 197 15.15 22.63 9.83
CA VAL A 197 14.16 23.30 10.69
C VAL A 197 12.79 23.12 10.03
N VAL A 198 11.93 22.33 10.66
CA VAL A 198 10.53 22.18 10.24
C VAL A 198 9.76 23.33 10.85
N GLU A 199 9.31 24.27 10.04
CA GLU A 199 8.32 25.27 10.47
C GLU A 199 6.95 24.57 10.58
N GLU A 200 6.45 24.45 11.80
CA GLU A 200 5.06 24.02 12.05
C GLU A 200 4.11 25.18 11.71
N ARG A 201 3.28 25.02 10.69
CA ARG A 201 2.21 25.98 10.36
C ARG A 201 0.87 25.28 10.11
N GLY A 202 -0.12 25.67 10.90
CA GLY A 202 -1.56 25.73 10.59
C GLY A 202 -2.25 24.58 9.86
N GLU A 203 -2.13 23.32 10.32
CA GLU A 203 -2.75 22.14 9.65
C GLU A 203 -4.29 22.18 9.60
N ALA A 204 -4.96 22.77 10.60
CA ALA A 204 -6.42 22.74 10.73
C ALA A 204 -7.17 23.47 9.60
N SER A 205 -6.69 24.64 9.16
CA SER A 205 -7.34 25.44 8.11
C SER A 205 -7.24 24.80 6.73
N ILE A 206 -6.13 24.11 6.47
CA ILE A 206 -5.89 23.39 5.21
C ILE A 206 -6.82 22.20 5.10
N GLY A 207 -6.98 21.42 6.18
CA GLY A 207 -7.84 20.24 6.22
C GLY A 207 -9.29 20.57 5.84
N VAL A 208 -9.85 21.66 6.35
CA VAL A 208 -11.21 22.10 6.01
C VAL A 208 -11.35 22.49 4.52
N ARG A 209 -10.30 23.00 3.91
CA ARG A 209 -10.32 23.39 2.49
C ARG A 209 -10.27 22.18 1.55
N ILE A 210 -9.47 21.19 1.86
CA ILE A 210 -9.21 20.01 1.00
C ILE A 210 -9.97 18.75 1.44
N TRP A 211 -10.86 18.83 2.48
CA TRP A 211 -11.54 17.66 3.03
C TRP A 211 -12.23 16.76 1.99
N PRO A 212 -12.86 17.29 0.89
CA PRO A 212 -13.50 16.40 -0.08
C PRO A 212 -12.50 15.52 -0.83
N LEU A 213 -11.27 16.03 -1.07
CA LEU A 213 -10.19 15.27 -1.67
C LEU A 213 -9.61 14.24 -0.70
N LEU A 214 -9.57 14.57 0.61
CA LEU A 214 -9.16 13.62 1.66
C LEU A 214 -10.15 12.48 1.80
N VAL A 215 -11.46 12.76 1.75
CA VAL A 215 -12.51 11.73 1.75
C VAL A 215 -12.40 10.84 0.50
N MET A 216 -12.14 11.43 -0.66
CA MET A 216 -11.91 10.67 -1.89
C MET A 216 -10.68 9.77 -1.78
N SER A 217 -9.58 10.28 -1.20
CA SER A 217 -8.37 9.51 -0.91
C SER A 217 -8.67 8.31 0.00
N LEU A 218 -9.45 8.55 1.06
CA LEU A 218 -9.91 7.50 1.98
C LEU A 218 -10.75 6.45 1.25
N ILE A 219 -11.74 6.85 0.46
CA ILE A 219 -12.63 5.92 -0.28
C ILE A 219 -11.83 5.07 -1.24
N VAL A 220 -10.96 5.67 -2.05
CA VAL A 220 -10.13 4.96 -3.03
C VAL A 220 -9.20 3.97 -2.32
N SER A 221 -8.56 4.36 -1.22
CA SER A 221 -7.66 3.50 -0.45
C SER A 221 -8.44 2.37 0.26
N LEU A 222 -9.55 2.70 0.93
CA LEU A 222 -10.40 1.74 1.64
C LEU A 222 -10.91 0.64 0.69
N SER A 223 -11.47 1.04 -0.46
CA SER A 223 -12.00 0.10 -1.45
C SER A 223 -10.93 -0.82 -2.03
N SER A 224 -9.75 -0.28 -2.32
CA SER A 224 -8.63 -1.08 -2.82
C SER A 224 -8.16 -2.09 -1.79
N VAL A 225 -7.93 -1.65 -0.55
CA VAL A 225 -7.42 -2.52 0.51
C VAL A 225 -8.44 -3.56 0.95
N ALA A 226 -9.74 -3.21 1.00
CA ALA A 226 -10.81 -4.17 1.28
C ALA A 226 -10.81 -5.30 0.23
N MET A 227 -10.66 -4.96 -1.05
CA MET A 227 -10.53 -5.95 -2.13
C MET A 227 -9.26 -6.77 -2.00
N GLU A 228 -8.10 -6.15 -1.80
CA GLU A 228 -6.81 -6.85 -1.65
C GLU A 228 -6.85 -7.90 -0.53
N GLN A 229 -7.58 -7.64 0.56
CA GLN A 229 -7.69 -8.54 1.70
C GLN A 229 -8.73 -9.66 1.49
N THR A 230 -9.75 -9.44 0.66
CA THR A 230 -10.84 -10.39 0.46
C THR A 230 -10.73 -11.21 -0.82
N VAL A 231 -9.96 -10.74 -1.81
CA VAL A 231 -9.88 -11.37 -3.14
C VAL A 231 -9.43 -12.83 -3.09
N ALA A 232 -8.54 -13.18 -2.17
CA ALA A 232 -8.06 -14.56 -2.05
C ALA A 232 -9.14 -15.51 -1.49
N PHE A 233 -9.94 -15.04 -0.53
CA PHE A 233 -11.13 -15.76 -0.08
C PHE A 233 -12.15 -15.90 -1.22
N TYR A 234 -12.38 -14.81 -1.96
CA TYR A 234 -13.36 -14.77 -3.04
C TYR A 234 -13.02 -15.74 -4.18
N PHE A 235 -11.77 -15.78 -4.61
CA PHE A 235 -11.33 -16.77 -5.60
C PHE A 235 -11.44 -18.18 -5.06
N GLN A 236 -11.08 -18.40 -3.80
CA GLN A 236 -11.18 -19.72 -3.16
C GLN A 236 -12.61 -20.23 -3.18
N ASP A 237 -13.58 -19.40 -2.79
CA ASP A 237 -14.99 -19.80 -2.72
C ASP A 237 -15.63 -19.92 -4.10
N ARG A 238 -15.42 -18.93 -4.97
CA ARG A 238 -15.99 -18.92 -6.33
C ARG A 238 -15.50 -20.07 -7.21
N LEU A 239 -14.25 -20.44 -7.07
CA LEU A 239 -13.61 -21.50 -7.86
C LEU A 239 -13.52 -22.83 -7.09
N ARG A 240 -14.03 -22.91 -5.85
CA ARG A 240 -14.00 -24.09 -4.98
C ARG A 240 -12.58 -24.66 -4.80
N LEU A 241 -11.61 -23.80 -4.54
CA LEU A 241 -10.20 -24.15 -4.43
C LEU A 241 -9.82 -24.59 -3.01
N THR A 242 -8.85 -25.48 -2.91
CA THR A 242 -8.15 -25.72 -1.64
C THR A 242 -7.28 -24.51 -1.27
N PRO A 243 -6.89 -24.31 0.00
CA PRO A 243 -6.03 -23.18 0.40
C PRO A 243 -4.74 -23.07 -0.41
N HIS A 244 -4.08 -24.19 -0.73
CA HIS A 244 -2.88 -24.22 -1.55
C HIS A 244 -3.15 -23.80 -3.01
N GLN A 245 -4.25 -24.29 -3.60
CA GLN A 245 -4.66 -23.88 -4.95
C GLN A 245 -5.04 -22.39 -4.99
N ALA A 246 -5.74 -21.89 -3.97
CA ALA A 246 -6.14 -20.50 -3.87
C ALA A 246 -4.92 -19.56 -3.84
N ALA A 247 -3.92 -19.85 -3.02
CA ALA A 247 -2.69 -19.05 -2.92
C ALA A 247 -2.01 -18.89 -4.30
N ARG A 248 -1.88 -19.98 -5.05
CA ARG A 248 -1.31 -19.96 -6.40
C ARG A 248 -2.18 -19.19 -7.39
N THR A 249 -3.46 -19.51 -7.43
CA THR A 249 -4.41 -18.94 -8.40
C THR A 249 -4.55 -17.45 -8.22
N VAL A 250 -4.69 -16.99 -6.97
CA VAL A 250 -4.79 -15.58 -6.64
C VAL A 250 -3.48 -14.86 -6.88
N GLY A 251 -2.34 -15.48 -6.57
CA GLY A 251 -1.04 -14.88 -6.85
C GLY A 251 -0.86 -14.55 -8.33
N ILE A 252 -1.29 -15.43 -9.24
CA ILE A 252 -1.27 -15.17 -10.70
C ILE A 252 -2.18 -13.96 -11.02
N ALA A 253 -3.40 -13.92 -10.49
CA ALA A 253 -4.33 -12.82 -10.74
C ALA A 253 -3.79 -11.47 -10.20
N LEU A 254 -3.16 -11.47 -9.02
CA LEU A 254 -2.53 -10.28 -8.43
C LEU A 254 -1.30 -9.80 -9.22
N VAL A 255 -0.57 -10.70 -9.89
CA VAL A 255 0.49 -10.30 -10.82
C VAL A 255 -0.09 -9.53 -12.00
N PHE A 256 -1.17 -10.00 -12.61
CA PHE A 256 -1.84 -9.26 -13.70
C PHE A 256 -2.37 -7.92 -13.21
N TYR A 257 -3.04 -7.89 -12.07
CA TYR A 257 -3.47 -6.65 -11.42
C TYR A 257 -2.32 -5.66 -11.23
N GLY A 258 -1.23 -6.11 -10.63
CA GLY A 258 -0.06 -5.29 -10.36
C GLY A 258 0.64 -4.79 -11.64
N LEU A 259 0.80 -5.66 -12.65
CA LEU A 259 1.37 -5.27 -13.95
C LEU A 259 0.55 -4.17 -14.62
N VAL A 260 -0.77 -4.31 -14.61
CA VAL A 260 -1.67 -3.29 -15.18
C VAL A 260 -1.56 -1.98 -14.39
N ALA A 261 -1.59 -2.02 -13.06
CA ALA A 261 -1.47 -0.83 -12.23
C ALA A 261 -0.12 -0.11 -12.44
N VAL A 262 0.99 -0.87 -12.50
CA VAL A 262 2.33 -0.30 -12.77
C VAL A 262 2.44 0.25 -14.18
N PHE A 263 1.89 -0.43 -15.18
CA PHE A 263 1.83 0.09 -16.55
C PHE A 263 1.08 1.43 -16.63
N VAL A 264 -0.08 1.51 -15.99
CA VAL A 264 -0.88 2.73 -15.96
C VAL A 264 -0.13 3.87 -15.27
N GLN A 265 0.39 3.64 -14.07
CA GLN A 265 1.09 4.68 -13.29
C GLN A 265 2.46 5.04 -13.90
N GLY A 266 3.22 4.05 -14.31
CA GLY A 266 4.60 4.22 -14.79
C GLY A 266 4.67 4.74 -16.21
N PHE A 267 3.76 4.32 -17.09
CA PHE A 267 3.76 4.68 -18.51
C PHE A 267 2.64 5.62 -18.89
N LEU A 268 1.38 5.23 -18.65
CA LEU A 268 0.22 5.97 -19.19
C LEU A 268 0.11 7.38 -18.59
N VAL A 269 0.13 7.48 -17.27
CA VAL A 269 0.01 8.75 -16.55
C VAL A 269 1.17 9.69 -16.91
N ARG A 270 2.40 9.17 -17.02
CA ARG A 270 3.58 9.98 -17.40
C ARG A 270 3.58 10.40 -18.85
N ARG A 271 3.12 9.53 -19.76
CA ARG A 271 3.16 9.79 -21.21
C ARG A 271 2.13 10.82 -21.64
N PHE A 272 0.92 10.75 -21.07
CA PHE A 272 -0.19 11.60 -21.53
C PHE A 272 -0.40 12.85 -20.67
N ARG A 273 0.29 12.99 -19.51
CA ARG A 273 0.24 14.16 -18.63
C ARG A 273 -1.19 14.66 -18.37
N TRP A 274 -2.11 13.74 -18.14
CA TRP A 274 -3.51 14.05 -17.86
C TRP A 274 -3.66 14.92 -16.62
N SER A 275 -4.65 15.83 -16.66
CA SER A 275 -5.00 16.62 -15.48
C SER A 275 -5.54 15.72 -14.36
N PRO A 276 -5.44 16.12 -13.09
CA PRO A 276 -6.02 15.36 -11.98
C PRO A 276 -7.50 15.07 -12.16
N TYR A 277 -8.24 16.02 -12.75
CA TYR A 277 -9.65 15.84 -13.09
C TYR A 277 -9.86 14.72 -14.11
N ALA A 278 -9.09 14.69 -15.19
CA ALA A 278 -9.16 13.64 -16.20
C ALA A 278 -8.78 12.26 -15.62
N LEU A 279 -7.76 12.21 -14.74
CA LEU A 279 -7.35 10.98 -14.06
C LEU A 279 -8.47 10.42 -13.17
N LEU A 280 -9.18 11.28 -12.44
CA LEU A 280 -10.27 10.87 -11.54
C LEU A 280 -11.53 10.51 -12.31
N THR A 281 -11.92 11.31 -13.30
CA THR A 281 -13.12 11.06 -14.11
C THR A 281 -13.01 9.83 -15.01
N ALA A 282 -11.80 9.40 -15.35
CA ALA A 282 -11.55 8.13 -16.03
C ALA A 282 -11.32 6.99 -15.03
N GLY A 283 -10.49 7.20 -14.00
CA GLY A 283 -10.05 6.15 -13.08
C GLY A 283 -11.15 5.61 -12.18
N VAL A 284 -11.97 6.49 -11.60
CA VAL A 284 -13.03 6.06 -10.67
C VAL A 284 -14.11 5.22 -11.36
N PRO A 285 -14.66 5.58 -12.55
CA PRO A 285 -15.61 4.72 -13.27
C PRO A 285 -15.01 3.39 -13.70
N ILE A 286 -13.74 3.36 -14.12
CA ILE A 286 -13.09 2.12 -14.52
C ILE A 286 -12.92 1.20 -13.30
N ALA A 287 -12.48 1.73 -12.16
CA ALA A 287 -12.38 0.95 -10.93
C ALA A 287 -13.77 0.44 -10.48
N LEU A 288 -14.80 1.27 -10.54
CA LEU A 288 -16.19 0.91 -10.26
C LEU A 288 -16.65 -0.25 -11.16
N THR A 289 -16.39 -0.17 -12.47
CA THR A 289 -16.71 -1.23 -13.43
C THR A 289 -15.99 -2.54 -13.07
N GLY A 290 -14.73 -2.46 -12.63
CA GLY A 290 -13.97 -3.61 -12.14
C GLY A 290 -14.62 -4.27 -10.94
N PHE A 291 -15.08 -3.49 -9.94
CA PHE A 291 -15.80 -4.02 -8.78
C PHE A 291 -17.15 -4.65 -9.13
N ILE A 292 -17.93 -4.01 -9.99
CA ILE A 292 -19.20 -4.57 -10.50
C ILE A 292 -18.92 -5.87 -11.25
N GLY A 293 -17.90 -5.89 -12.10
CA GLY A 293 -17.52 -7.08 -12.85
C GLY A 293 -17.12 -8.25 -11.95
N LEU A 294 -16.41 -8.00 -10.82
CA LEU A 294 -16.06 -9.04 -9.85
C LEU A 294 -17.30 -9.74 -9.29
N ILE A 295 -18.40 -9.01 -9.03
CA ILE A 295 -19.64 -9.58 -8.49
C ILE A 295 -20.22 -10.65 -9.44
N PHE A 296 -20.16 -10.40 -10.75
CA PHE A 296 -20.71 -11.30 -11.77
C PHE A 296 -19.71 -12.33 -12.31
N ALA A 297 -18.44 -12.25 -11.92
CA ALA A 297 -17.42 -13.16 -12.42
C ALA A 297 -17.43 -14.50 -11.66
N HIS A 298 -17.49 -15.63 -12.43
CA HIS A 298 -17.53 -16.98 -11.87
C HIS A 298 -16.39 -17.88 -12.38
N ARG A 299 -15.57 -17.40 -13.32
CA ARG A 299 -14.45 -18.16 -13.91
C ARG A 299 -13.15 -17.44 -13.66
N PHE A 300 -12.05 -18.16 -13.53
CA PHE A 300 -10.73 -17.59 -13.28
C PHE A 300 -10.38 -16.46 -14.24
N ALA A 301 -10.59 -16.64 -15.54
CA ALA A 301 -10.28 -15.62 -16.54
C ALA A 301 -11.12 -14.33 -16.34
N ALA A 302 -12.43 -14.47 -16.04
CA ALA A 302 -13.30 -13.34 -15.77
C ALA A 302 -12.92 -12.61 -14.47
N LEU A 303 -12.65 -13.35 -13.39
CA LEU A 303 -12.18 -12.78 -12.12
C LEU A 303 -10.85 -12.02 -12.29
N THR A 304 -9.92 -12.61 -13.03
CA THR A 304 -8.62 -11.97 -13.30
C THR A 304 -8.76 -10.73 -14.19
N ALA A 305 -9.61 -10.81 -15.23
CA ALA A 305 -9.85 -9.66 -16.12
C ALA A 305 -10.52 -8.49 -15.38
N THR A 306 -11.54 -8.75 -14.56
CA THR A 306 -12.22 -7.71 -13.79
C THR A 306 -11.31 -7.12 -12.71
N LEU A 307 -10.45 -7.93 -12.10
CA LEU A 307 -9.42 -7.48 -11.18
C LEU A 307 -8.39 -6.57 -11.88
N ALA A 308 -7.99 -6.92 -13.11
CA ALA A 308 -7.10 -6.09 -13.92
C ALA A 308 -7.76 -4.75 -14.33
N VAL A 309 -9.06 -4.75 -14.64
CA VAL A 309 -9.84 -3.51 -14.89
C VAL A 309 -9.87 -2.64 -13.64
N GLN A 310 -10.09 -3.24 -12.46
CA GLN A 310 -10.04 -2.51 -11.19
C GLN A 310 -8.64 -1.91 -10.96
N GLY A 311 -7.58 -2.68 -11.21
CA GLY A 311 -6.18 -2.23 -11.12
C GLY A 311 -5.87 -1.08 -12.08
N PHE A 312 -6.44 -1.10 -13.30
CA PHE A 312 -6.33 0.00 -14.25
C PHE A 312 -6.95 1.28 -13.69
N GLY A 313 -8.19 1.20 -13.20
CA GLY A 313 -8.89 2.33 -12.61
C GLY A 313 -8.18 2.88 -11.37
N GLN A 314 -7.70 2.02 -10.49
CA GLN A 314 -6.92 2.38 -9.30
C GLN A 314 -5.59 3.04 -9.69
N GLY A 315 -4.94 2.54 -10.74
CA GLY A 315 -3.70 3.10 -11.27
C GLY A 315 -3.84 4.54 -11.77
N LEU A 316 -5.03 4.96 -12.19
CA LEU A 316 -5.36 6.35 -12.53
C LEU A 316 -5.85 7.15 -11.31
N ALA A 317 -6.76 6.57 -10.50
CA ALA A 317 -7.44 7.29 -9.43
C ALA A 317 -6.47 7.74 -8.31
N LEU A 318 -5.54 6.89 -7.89
CA LEU A 318 -4.64 7.19 -6.79
C LEU A 318 -3.70 8.38 -7.09
N PRO A 319 -2.96 8.42 -8.23
CA PRO A 319 -2.18 9.59 -8.58
C PRO A 319 -3.07 10.82 -8.87
N GLY A 320 -4.29 10.62 -9.39
CA GLY A 320 -5.26 11.68 -9.61
C GLY A 320 -5.63 12.42 -8.32
N VAL A 321 -5.96 11.68 -7.24
CA VAL A 321 -6.26 12.28 -5.93
C VAL A 321 -5.03 12.97 -5.35
N THR A 322 -3.87 12.33 -5.40
CA THR A 322 -2.63 12.90 -4.85
C THR A 322 -2.24 14.20 -5.54
N ALA A 323 -2.33 14.24 -6.87
CA ALA A 323 -2.08 15.45 -7.65
C ALA A 323 -3.12 16.55 -7.37
N ALA A 324 -4.41 16.17 -7.24
CA ALA A 324 -5.48 17.11 -6.89
C ALA A 324 -5.26 17.78 -5.52
N VAL A 325 -4.85 17.01 -4.51
CA VAL A 325 -4.52 17.55 -3.17
C VAL A 325 -3.36 18.53 -3.27
N SER A 326 -2.29 18.18 -3.99
CA SER A 326 -1.13 19.05 -4.17
C SER A 326 -1.48 20.38 -4.86
N LEU A 327 -2.30 20.33 -5.92
CA LEU A 327 -2.69 21.53 -6.67
C LEU A 327 -3.75 22.40 -5.96
N ALA A 328 -4.46 21.84 -4.95
CA ALA A 328 -5.45 22.59 -4.19
C ALA A 328 -4.86 23.51 -3.11
N VAL A 329 -3.55 23.51 -2.93
CA VAL A 329 -2.84 24.25 -1.86
C VAL A 329 -1.65 25.04 -2.42
N GLY A 330 -1.27 26.10 -1.72
CA GLY A 330 -0.09 26.92 -2.05
C GLY A 330 1.23 26.19 -1.77
N GLU A 331 2.34 26.73 -2.29
CA GLU A 331 3.68 26.12 -2.17
C GLU A 331 4.10 25.89 -0.71
N HIS A 332 3.78 26.83 0.18
CA HIS A 332 4.10 26.73 1.62
C HIS A 332 3.24 25.73 2.39
N GLU A 333 2.12 25.28 1.82
CA GLU A 333 1.16 24.35 2.43
C GLU A 333 1.33 22.90 1.94
N GLN A 334 2.19 22.66 0.94
CA GLN A 334 2.38 21.35 0.29
C GLN A 334 2.73 20.24 1.27
N GLY A 335 3.58 20.54 2.26
CA GLY A 335 3.98 19.56 3.28
C GLY A 335 2.80 19.09 4.14
N SER A 336 2.00 20.04 4.65
CA SER A 336 0.82 19.73 5.47
C SER A 336 -0.26 19.02 4.67
N ALA A 337 -0.52 19.44 3.42
CA ALA A 337 -1.48 18.78 2.54
C ALA A 337 -1.06 17.34 2.19
N ALA A 338 0.22 17.10 1.91
CA ALA A 338 0.76 15.77 1.72
C ALA A 338 0.61 14.92 2.98
N GLY A 339 0.89 15.46 4.17
CA GLY A 339 0.69 14.80 5.45
C GLY A 339 -0.76 14.35 5.65
N LEU A 340 -1.72 15.24 5.43
CA LEU A 340 -3.16 14.95 5.52
C LEU A 340 -3.59 13.89 4.49
N SER A 341 -3.10 13.95 3.25
CA SER A 341 -3.38 12.96 2.23
C SER A 341 -2.83 11.58 2.61
N HIS A 342 -1.60 11.51 3.13
CA HIS A 342 -1.03 10.27 3.65
C HIS A 342 -1.81 9.72 4.84
N ALA A 343 -2.31 10.57 5.74
CA ALA A 343 -3.16 10.16 6.86
C ALA A 343 -4.49 9.57 6.37
N ALA A 344 -5.15 10.20 5.39
CA ALA A 344 -6.39 9.69 4.80
C ALA A 344 -6.19 8.32 4.12
N ASN A 345 -5.11 8.18 3.33
CA ASN A 345 -4.72 6.88 2.75
C ASN A 345 -4.40 5.84 3.83
N GLY A 346 -3.68 6.25 4.88
CA GLY A 346 -3.33 5.40 6.01
C GLY A 346 -4.56 4.87 6.74
N LEU A 347 -5.57 5.71 6.98
CA LEU A 347 -6.85 5.29 7.54
C LEU A 347 -7.56 4.25 6.67
N GLY A 348 -7.56 4.43 5.34
CA GLY A 348 -8.09 3.42 4.41
C GLY A 348 -7.36 2.08 4.53
N ARG A 349 -6.04 2.09 4.71
CA ARG A 349 -5.22 0.89 4.92
C ARG A 349 -5.46 0.23 6.28
N VAL A 350 -5.78 0.99 7.31
CA VAL A 350 -6.12 0.47 8.66
C VAL A 350 -7.51 -0.14 8.67
N LEU A 351 -8.49 0.57 8.12
CA LEU A 351 -9.90 0.17 8.17
C LEU A 351 -10.22 -0.91 7.12
N GLY A 352 -9.57 -0.85 5.94
CA GLY A 352 -9.88 -1.69 4.79
C GLY A 352 -9.88 -3.19 5.09
N PRO A 353 -8.84 -3.75 5.75
CA PRO A 353 -8.82 -5.18 6.03
C PRO A 353 -9.99 -5.63 6.90
N LEU A 354 -10.24 -4.93 8.02
CA LEU A 354 -11.30 -5.30 8.96
C LEU A 354 -12.68 -5.12 8.33
N VAL A 355 -12.94 -3.97 7.72
CA VAL A 355 -14.22 -3.69 7.05
C VAL A 355 -14.45 -4.68 5.91
N GLY A 356 -13.45 -4.90 5.06
CA GLY A 356 -13.57 -5.82 3.93
C GLY A 356 -13.86 -7.25 4.37
N THR A 357 -13.11 -7.77 5.34
CA THR A 357 -13.28 -9.16 5.80
C THR A 357 -14.54 -9.37 6.63
N SER A 358 -14.96 -8.38 7.44
CA SER A 358 -16.23 -8.45 8.18
C SER A 358 -17.42 -8.44 7.22
N LEU A 359 -17.39 -7.61 6.17
CA LEU A 359 -18.42 -7.63 5.13
C LEU A 359 -18.42 -8.96 4.36
N TYR A 360 -17.23 -9.53 4.13
CA TYR A 360 -17.07 -10.81 3.44
C TYR A 360 -17.68 -11.96 4.25
N GLU A 361 -17.50 -11.96 5.57
CA GLU A 361 -18.07 -12.96 6.48
C GLU A 361 -19.59 -12.93 6.47
N LEU A 362 -20.21 -11.75 6.28
CA LEU A 362 -21.65 -11.61 6.10
C LEU A 362 -22.13 -12.16 4.74
N HIS A 363 -21.45 -11.78 3.66
CA HIS A 363 -21.69 -12.29 2.30
C HIS A 363 -20.47 -12.03 1.41
N PRO A 364 -20.02 -13.00 0.63
CA PRO A 364 -18.80 -12.90 -0.18
C PRO A 364 -18.75 -11.71 -1.16
N GLU A 365 -19.91 -11.21 -1.60
CA GLU A 365 -19.98 -10.09 -2.55
C GLU A 365 -20.03 -8.71 -1.88
N PHE A 366 -20.38 -8.63 -0.58
CA PHE A 366 -20.59 -7.37 0.11
C PHE A 366 -19.39 -6.42 0.08
N PRO A 367 -18.13 -6.86 0.23
CA PRO A 367 -16.98 -5.96 0.10
C PRO A 367 -16.95 -5.25 -1.25
N TYR A 368 -17.30 -5.95 -2.32
CA TYR A 368 -17.27 -5.42 -3.69
C TYR A 368 -18.46 -4.51 -3.96
N VAL A 369 -19.65 -4.86 -3.47
CA VAL A 369 -20.86 -4.03 -3.54
C VAL A 369 -20.66 -2.72 -2.79
N CYS A 370 -20.16 -2.79 -1.55
CA CYS A 370 -19.87 -1.60 -0.75
C CYS A 370 -18.78 -0.72 -1.40
N SER A 371 -17.71 -1.33 -1.92
CA SER A 371 -16.66 -0.59 -2.63
C SER A 371 -17.20 0.08 -3.89
N ALA A 372 -18.04 -0.61 -4.66
CA ALA A 372 -18.72 -0.03 -5.82
C ALA A 372 -19.63 1.14 -5.41
N GLY A 373 -20.40 0.99 -4.33
CA GLY A 373 -21.26 2.05 -3.78
C GLY A 373 -20.45 3.29 -3.36
N LEU A 374 -19.36 3.10 -2.62
CA LEU A 374 -18.47 4.19 -2.20
C LEU A 374 -17.84 4.91 -3.39
N LEU A 375 -17.34 4.17 -4.39
CA LEU A 375 -16.80 4.77 -5.62
C LEU A 375 -17.88 5.45 -6.45
N GLY A 376 -19.12 4.94 -6.45
CA GLY A 376 -20.29 5.59 -7.06
C GLY A 376 -20.59 6.94 -6.41
N ILE A 377 -20.58 7.00 -5.07
CA ILE A 377 -20.75 8.25 -4.31
C ILE A 377 -19.58 9.21 -4.62
N ALA A 378 -18.35 8.73 -4.66
CA ALA A 378 -17.19 9.53 -5.03
C ALA A 378 -17.33 10.09 -6.45
N LEU A 379 -17.79 9.28 -7.40
CA LEU A 379 -18.04 9.71 -8.79
C LEU A 379 -19.13 10.78 -8.88
N ILE A 380 -20.25 10.58 -8.19
CA ILE A 380 -21.34 11.58 -8.15
C ILE A 380 -20.82 12.89 -7.53
N SER A 381 -20.03 12.81 -6.46
CA SER A 381 -19.45 14.00 -5.81
C SER A 381 -18.49 14.78 -6.73
N LEU A 382 -17.75 14.10 -7.62
CA LEU A 382 -16.90 14.74 -8.64
C LEU A 382 -17.70 15.62 -9.60
N PHE A 383 -18.89 15.17 -10.00
CA PHE A 383 -19.74 15.91 -10.94
C PHE A 383 -20.67 16.92 -10.23
N ALA A 384 -21.17 16.62 -9.03
CA ALA A 384 -22.13 17.44 -8.32
C ALA A 384 -21.49 18.61 -7.53
N SER A 385 -20.21 18.49 -7.10
CA SER A 385 -19.58 19.50 -6.26
C SER A 385 -18.85 20.59 -7.06
N PRO A 386 -19.36 21.85 -7.07
CA PRO A 386 -18.65 22.97 -7.68
C PRO A 386 -17.29 23.24 -7.01
N ARG A 387 -17.16 22.92 -5.71
CA ARG A 387 -15.90 23.08 -4.95
C ARG A 387 -14.84 22.10 -5.42
N LEU A 388 -15.21 20.84 -5.66
CA LEU A 388 -14.31 19.83 -6.24
C LEU A 388 -13.87 20.20 -7.64
N ARG A 389 -14.82 20.64 -8.50
CA ARG A 389 -14.48 21.09 -9.85
C ARG A 389 -13.51 22.28 -9.84
N LYS A 390 -13.73 23.27 -8.97
CA LYS A 390 -12.82 24.42 -8.82
C LYS A 390 -11.44 23.97 -8.33
N ALA A 391 -11.35 23.15 -7.30
CA ALA A 391 -10.07 22.62 -6.78
C ALA A 391 -9.30 21.85 -7.85
N LEU A 392 -10.00 21.14 -8.74
CA LEU A 392 -9.41 20.36 -9.83
C LEU A 392 -9.09 21.20 -11.08
N ALA A 393 -9.83 22.31 -11.30
CA ALA A 393 -9.65 23.19 -12.47
C ALA A 393 -8.46 24.14 -12.34
N HIS A 394 -8.11 24.59 -11.13
CA HIS A 394 -6.94 25.46 -10.92
C HIS A 394 -5.62 24.78 -11.29
N GLY A 395 -5.56 23.46 -11.36
CA GLY A 395 -4.41 22.72 -11.90
C GLY A 395 -4.36 22.59 -13.43
N ALA A 396 -5.36 23.10 -14.15
CA ALA A 396 -5.43 23.02 -15.61
C ALA A 396 -4.96 24.29 -16.32
N GLU A 397 -4.68 25.39 -15.60
CA GLU A 397 -4.07 26.56 -16.23
C GLU A 397 -2.60 26.24 -16.56
N PRO A 398 -2.18 26.36 -17.84
CA PRO A 398 -0.78 26.21 -18.20
C PRO A 398 0.01 27.32 -17.50
N MET A 399 1.09 26.97 -16.79
CA MET A 399 2.03 27.94 -16.24
C MET A 399 2.34 29.00 -17.30
N PRO A 400 2.23 30.29 -17.00
CA PRO A 400 2.62 31.35 -17.92
C PRO A 400 4.05 31.08 -18.36
N ARG A 401 4.28 30.97 -19.66
CA ARG A 401 5.62 30.83 -20.22
C ARG A 401 6.41 32.04 -19.71
N LEU A 402 7.42 31.79 -18.88
CA LEU A 402 8.39 32.82 -18.53
C LEU A 402 8.89 33.39 -19.86
N LYS A 403 8.61 34.67 -20.12
CA LYS A 403 9.22 35.38 -21.24
C LYS A 403 10.73 35.36 -20.97
N PRO A 404 11.57 35.01 -21.95
CA PRO A 404 13.00 35.18 -21.78
C PRO A 404 13.22 36.67 -21.48
N GLU A 405 13.86 36.95 -20.36
CA GLU A 405 14.37 38.30 -20.08
C GLU A 405 15.36 38.63 -21.18
N THR A 406 15.00 39.65 -21.97
CA THR A 406 15.84 40.28 -23.03
C THR A 406 16.92 41.13 -22.39
#